data_eceb9cf40c74fb196227b2988f759aca
#
_entry.id   eceb9cf40c74fb196227b2988f759aca
#
_cell.length_a   1.000
_cell.length_b   1.000
_cell.length_c   1.000
_cell.angle_alpha   90.00
_cell.angle_beta   90.00
_cell.angle_gamma   90.00
#
_symmetry.space_group_name_H-M   'P 1'
#
loop_
_entity.id
_entity.type
_entity.pdbx_description
1 polymer ?
#
loop_
_entity_poly.entity_id
_entity_poly.type
_entity_poly.pdbx_seq_one_letter_code
_entity_poly.pdbx_strand_id
1 'polypeptide(L)'
;MTSRRTARQKHGRAATVRCVVRTACPTGSADLVTFPSGLRVTPWHPVRTPGEASWSFPARLAAAERWGPEQGPTLCEAVFSVLLDGGRALLLDGCEGVALGHGIADDPVASHPFFGDESAVLSSLRAMAGWRDGFIDLDPKRPVERDAFWCEATRSGRGSGLVCGLREGRSC
;
A
#
# COMPACT_ATOMS: atom_id res chain seq x y z
N MET A 1 -35.74 -29.79 -7.70
CA MET A 1 -34.32 -30.12 -7.43
C MET A 1 -33.50 -28.84 -7.53
N THR A 2 -33.25 -28.18 -6.41
CA THR A 2 -32.63 -26.87 -6.34
C THR A 2 -31.15 -27.06 -6.00
N SER A 3 -30.27 -26.84 -6.98
CA SER A 3 -28.80 -26.95 -6.80
C SER A 3 -28.29 -25.77 -5.99
N ARG A 4 -27.93 -26.04 -4.73
CA ARG A 4 -27.22 -25.09 -3.87
C ARG A 4 -25.78 -24.99 -4.38
N ARG A 5 -25.46 -23.92 -5.09
CA ARG A 5 -24.07 -23.51 -5.32
C ARG A 5 -23.48 -23.02 -4.00
N THR A 6 -22.72 -23.88 -3.35
CA THR A 6 -21.90 -23.51 -2.20
C THR A 6 -20.76 -22.61 -2.71
N ALA A 7 -20.89 -21.31 -2.48
CA ALA A 7 -19.76 -20.40 -2.65
C ALA A 7 -18.68 -20.82 -1.63
N ARG A 8 -17.59 -21.39 -2.11
CA ARG A 8 -16.40 -21.71 -1.30
C ARG A 8 -15.75 -20.39 -0.93
N GLN A 9 -16.03 -19.90 0.26
CA GLN A 9 -15.26 -18.84 0.88
C GLN A 9 -13.83 -19.33 0.98
N LYS A 10 -12.91 -18.76 0.19
CA LYS A 10 -11.48 -18.95 0.40
C LYS A 10 -11.17 -18.29 1.74
N HIS A 11 -11.07 -19.07 2.79
CA HIS A 11 -10.55 -18.62 4.07
C HIS A 11 -9.10 -18.20 3.83
N GLY A 12 -8.84 -16.89 3.88
CA GLY A 12 -7.51 -16.36 3.82
C GLY A 12 -6.67 -16.99 4.95
N ARG A 13 -5.48 -17.42 4.65
CA ARG A 13 -4.55 -17.92 5.67
C ARG A 13 -4.24 -16.76 6.61
N ALA A 14 -4.38 -16.97 7.91
CA ALA A 14 -3.99 -15.99 8.90
C ALA A 14 -2.50 -15.67 8.74
N ALA A 15 -2.17 -14.39 8.64
CA ALA A 15 -0.80 -13.90 8.58
C ALA A 15 -0.54 -13.01 9.79
N THR A 16 0.69 -13.01 10.28
CA THR A 16 1.09 -12.13 11.38
C THR A 16 1.59 -10.80 10.84
N VAL A 17 1.17 -9.69 11.44
CA VAL A 17 1.77 -8.39 11.17
C VAL A 17 3.17 -8.36 11.77
N ARG A 18 4.18 -8.22 10.93
CA ARG A 18 5.58 -8.19 11.33
C ARG A 18 6.06 -6.77 11.65
N CYS A 19 5.58 -5.80 10.89
CA CYS A 19 5.92 -4.40 11.09
C CYS A 19 4.78 -3.52 10.60
N VAL A 20 4.50 -2.48 11.36
CA VAL A 20 3.62 -1.38 10.97
C VAL A 20 4.50 -0.19 10.59
N VAL A 21 4.27 0.36 9.43
CA VAL A 21 4.99 1.53 8.91
C VAL A 21 4.01 2.70 8.86
N ARG A 22 4.28 3.72 9.64
CA ARG A 22 3.47 4.94 9.76
C ARG A 22 4.12 6.07 8.97
N THR A 23 3.29 6.80 8.22
CA THR A 23 3.69 8.08 7.61
C THR A 23 2.74 9.16 8.13
N ALA A 24 3.26 10.07 8.93
CA ALA A 24 2.47 11.17 9.47
C ALA A 24 1.98 12.10 8.35
N CYS A 25 0.79 12.69 8.54
CA CYS A 25 0.22 13.71 7.67
C CYS A 25 0.46 15.10 8.30
N PRO A 26 1.50 15.83 7.90
CA PRO A 26 1.93 17.07 8.58
C PRO A 26 0.87 18.18 8.60
N THR A 27 -0.04 18.14 7.64
CA THR A 27 -1.16 19.12 7.53
C THR A 27 -2.41 18.63 8.26
N GLY A 28 -2.38 17.49 8.93
CA GLY A 28 -3.55 16.86 9.53
C GLY A 28 -4.56 16.30 8.51
N SER A 29 -4.17 16.20 7.25
CA SER A 29 -5.02 15.66 6.17
C SER A 29 -4.18 15.00 5.09
N ALA A 30 -4.81 14.10 4.34
CA ALA A 30 -4.24 13.50 3.12
C ALA A 30 -5.33 13.39 2.04
N ASP A 31 -4.90 13.32 0.77
CA ASP A 31 -5.77 12.92 -0.31
C ASP A 31 -5.99 11.41 -0.22
N LEU A 32 -7.22 11.01 0.11
CA LEU A 32 -7.60 9.62 0.29
C LEU A 32 -8.81 9.29 -0.56
N VAL A 33 -8.95 8.00 -0.85
CA VAL A 33 -10.17 7.44 -1.42
C VAL A 33 -10.92 6.73 -0.30
N THR A 34 -12.15 7.19 -0.06
CA THR A 34 -13.05 6.64 0.95
C THR A 34 -14.08 5.74 0.28
N PHE A 35 -14.11 4.46 0.66
CA PHE A 35 -15.10 3.49 0.20
C PHE A 35 -16.39 3.59 1.01
N PRO A 36 -17.54 3.12 0.49
CA PRO A 36 -18.81 3.11 1.23
C PRO A 36 -18.77 2.33 2.55
N SER A 37 -17.85 1.39 2.69
CA SER A 37 -17.59 0.66 3.94
C SER A 37 -16.96 1.51 5.05
N GLY A 38 -16.46 2.71 4.70
CA GLY A 38 -15.66 3.56 5.58
C GLY A 38 -14.15 3.32 5.45
N LEU A 39 -13.72 2.32 4.69
CA LEU A 39 -12.30 2.10 4.40
C LEU A 39 -11.71 3.32 3.68
N ARG A 40 -10.58 3.81 4.19
CA ARG A 40 -9.83 4.92 3.61
C ARG A 40 -8.44 4.46 3.20
N VAL A 41 -8.08 4.70 1.94
CA VAL A 41 -6.78 4.29 1.39
C VAL A 41 -6.19 5.41 0.53
N THR A 42 -4.88 5.39 0.36
CA THR A 42 -4.22 6.32 -0.56
C THR A 42 -4.60 6.01 -2.01
N PRO A 43 -4.68 7.00 -2.91
CA PRO A 43 -5.20 6.84 -4.27
C PRO A 43 -4.51 5.76 -5.11
N TRP A 44 -3.23 5.49 -4.83
CA TRP A 44 -2.39 4.58 -5.60
C TRP A 44 -1.98 3.32 -4.83
N HIS A 45 -2.66 3.00 -3.75
CA HIS A 45 -2.48 1.74 -3.04
C HIS A 45 -3.32 0.65 -3.70
N PRO A 46 -2.75 -0.38 -4.33
CA PRO A 46 -3.53 -1.38 -5.02
C PRO A 46 -4.51 -2.10 -4.10
N VAL A 47 -5.77 -2.14 -4.51
CA VAL A 47 -6.84 -2.84 -3.81
C VAL A 47 -7.56 -3.80 -4.75
N ARG A 48 -8.21 -4.80 -4.15
CA ARG A 48 -9.10 -5.71 -4.85
C ARG A 48 -10.45 -5.71 -4.13
N THR A 49 -11.48 -5.23 -4.84
CA THR A 49 -12.83 -5.13 -4.30
C THR A 49 -13.53 -6.49 -4.30
N PRO A 50 -14.59 -6.68 -3.49
CA PRO A 50 -15.30 -7.95 -3.41
C PRO A 50 -15.79 -8.44 -4.76
N GLY A 51 -15.47 -9.70 -5.09
CA GLY A 51 -15.90 -10.34 -6.35
C GLY A 51 -15.02 -10.05 -7.56
N GLU A 52 -14.07 -9.11 -7.47
CA GLU A 52 -13.12 -8.86 -8.55
C GLU A 52 -11.90 -9.79 -8.45
N ALA A 53 -11.37 -10.15 -9.61
CA ALA A 53 -10.18 -10.99 -9.70
C ALA A 53 -8.88 -10.18 -9.82
N SER A 54 -8.96 -8.98 -10.41
CA SER A 54 -7.83 -8.09 -10.69
C SER A 54 -7.67 -6.99 -9.65
N TRP A 55 -6.45 -6.52 -9.48
CA TRP A 55 -6.14 -5.35 -8.67
C TRP A 55 -6.51 -4.05 -9.39
N SER A 56 -6.85 -3.03 -8.62
CA SER A 56 -7.17 -1.70 -9.14
C SER A 56 -6.61 -0.62 -8.24
N PHE A 57 -6.29 0.54 -8.80
CA PHE A 57 -6.00 1.71 -8.00
C PHE A 57 -7.30 2.37 -7.53
N PRO A 58 -7.45 2.70 -6.24
CA PRO A 58 -8.62 3.40 -5.71
C PRO A 58 -8.99 4.65 -6.50
N ALA A 59 -8.01 5.47 -6.91
CA ALA A 59 -8.24 6.64 -7.74
C ALA A 59 -8.95 6.34 -9.06
N ARG A 60 -8.63 5.20 -9.69
CA ARG A 60 -9.31 4.78 -10.93
C ARG A 60 -10.73 4.31 -10.68
N LEU A 61 -10.97 3.65 -9.54
CA LEU A 61 -12.31 3.24 -9.13
C LEU A 61 -13.19 4.45 -8.84
N ALA A 62 -12.67 5.46 -8.14
CA ALA A 62 -13.35 6.71 -7.87
C ALA A 62 -13.67 7.48 -9.17
N ALA A 63 -12.69 7.63 -10.07
CA ALA A 63 -12.89 8.30 -11.35
C ALA A 63 -13.89 7.59 -12.29
N ALA A 64 -14.02 6.26 -12.14
CA ALA A 64 -14.99 5.47 -12.91
C ALA A 64 -16.35 5.34 -12.21
N GLU A 65 -16.53 5.99 -11.05
CA GLU A 65 -17.73 5.87 -10.19
C GLU A 65 -18.12 4.42 -9.87
N ARG A 66 -17.14 3.52 -9.93
CA ARG A 66 -17.35 2.09 -9.61
C ARG A 66 -17.22 1.87 -8.12
N TRP A 67 -18.17 1.13 -7.55
CA TRP A 67 -18.20 0.78 -6.13
C TRP A 67 -18.47 1.94 -5.18
N GLY A 68 -18.76 3.16 -5.70
CA GLY A 68 -19.09 4.35 -4.94
C GLY A 68 -17.98 4.93 -4.06
N PRO A 69 -16.65 4.72 -4.34
CA PRO A 69 -15.62 5.40 -3.59
C PRO A 69 -15.53 6.86 -4.01
N GLU A 70 -15.20 7.72 -3.06
CA GLU A 70 -14.98 9.15 -3.26
C GLU A 70 -13.52 9.50 -2.95
N GLN A 71 -12.87 10.26 -3.83
CA GLN A 71 -11.53 10.78 -3.61
C GLN A 71 -11.56 12.23 -3.17
N GLY A 72 -10.78 12.55 -2.14
CA GLY A 72 -10.62 13.94 -1.71
C GLY A 72 -9.81 14.10 -0.43
N PRO A 73 -9.56 15.37 -0.04
CA PRO A 73 -8.85 15.66 1.19
C PRO A 73 -9.64 15.16 2.39
N THR A 74 -9.00 14.32 3.19
CA THR A 74 -9.59 13.66 4.34
C THR A 74 -8.75 13.95 5.58
N LEU A 75 -9.39 14.33 6.68
CA LEU A 75 -8.69 14.53 7.96
C LEU A 75 -8.11 13.20 8.42
N CYS A 76 -6.80 13.18 8.63
CA CYS A 76 -6.09 12.04 9.21
C CYS A 76 -4.73 12.48 9.77
N GLU A 77 -4.32 11.86 10.87
CA GLU A 77 -3.01 12.12 11.47
C GLU A 77 -1.89 11.39 10.75
N ALA A 78 -2.17 10.21 10.20
CA ALA A 78 -1.21 9.39 9.51
C ALA A 78 -1.87 8.39 8.55
N VAL A 79 -1.09 7.89 7.59
CA VAL A 79 -1.39 6.70 6.81
C VAL A 79 -0.48 5.55 7.23
N PHE A 80 -0.95 4.33 7.09
CA PHE A 80 -0.25 3.14 7.54
C PHE A 80 -0.07 2.15 6.41
N SER A 81 1.09 1.51 6.39
CA SER A 81 1.37 0.34 5.59
C SER A 81 1.84 -0.79 6.50
N VAL A 82 1.65 -2.03 6.10
CA VAL A 82 2.05 -3.17 6.91
C VAL A 82 2.93 -4.13 6.14
N LEU A 83 3.88 -4.72 6.84
CA LEU A 83 4.62 -5.89 6.39
C LEU A 83 4.03 -7.11 7.10
N LEU A 84 3.72 -8.15 6.34
CA LEU A 84 3.19 -9.41 6.84
C LEU A 84 4.28 -10.49 6.86
N ASP A 85 4.17 -11.42 7.80
CA ASP A 85 4.96 -12.64 7.80
C ASP A 85 4.22 -13.70 6.97
N GLY A 86 4.65 -13.86 5.72
CA GLY A 86 4.09 -14.85 4.79
C GLY A 86 2.74 -14.51 4.17
N GLY A 87 2.33 -13.23 4.15
CA GLY A 87 1.09 -12.77 3.53
C GLY A 87 1.31 -11.77 2.40
N ARG A 88 0.40 -11.75 1.41
CA ARG A 88 0.47 -10.82 0.27
C ARG A 88 -0.47 -9.63 0.41
N ALA A 89 -1.57 -9.80 1.12
CA ALA A 89 -2.62 -8.80 1.22
C ALA A 89 -3.36 -8.90 2.56
N LEU A 90 -3.98 -7.80 2.95
CA LEU A 90 -4.88 -7.72 4.10
C LEU A 90 -6.31 -7.59 3.61
N LEU A 91 -7.23 -8.21 4.35
CA LEU A 91 -8.64 -7.96 4.18
C LEU A 91 -9.04 -6.79 5.08
N LEU A 92 -9.46 -5.70 4.47
CA LEU A 92 -9.84 -4.43 5.12
C LEU A 92 -11.27 -4.09 4.71
N ASP A 93 -12.22 -4.21 5.61
CA ASP A 93 -13.64 -3.90 5.37
C ASP A 93 -14.21 -4.47 4.06
N GLY A 94 -13.88 -5.74 3.78
CA GLY A 94 -14.30 -6.45 2.60
C GLY A 94 -13.43 -6.26 1.35
N CYS A 95 -12.53 -5.28 1.33
CA CYS A 95 -11.53 -5.11 0.27
C CYS A 95 -10.21 -5.76 0.65
N GLU A 96 -9.50 -6.31 -0.31
CA GLU A 96 -8.11 -6.72 -0.11
C GLU A 96 -7.19 -5.56 -0.49
N GLY A 97 -6.23 -5.20 0.38
CA GLY A 97 -5.15 -4.24 0.10
C GLY A 97 -3.81 -4.96 0.12
N VAL A 98 -2.88 -4.60 -0.77
CA VAL A 98 -1.54 -5.20 -0.80
C VAL A 98 -0.75 -4.86 0.46
N ALA A 99 0.06 -5.80 0.94
CA ALA A 99 1.04 -5.54 1.99
C ALA A 99 2.38 -5.07 1.38
N LEU A 100 3.27 -4.54 2.19
CA LEU A 100 4.66 -4.29 1.78
C LEU A 100 5.35 -5.63 1.49
N GLY A 101 6.15 -5.70 0.42
CA GLY A 101 6.86 -6.91 0.03
C GLY A 101 5.96 -8.06 -0.41
N HIS A 102 4.80 -7.78 -0.97
CA HIS A 102 3.75 -8.77 -1.27
C HIS A 102 4.09 -9.80 -2.36
N GLY A 103 5.16 -9.61 -3.14
CA GLY A 103 5.62 -10.57 -4.16
C GLY A 103 4.65 -10.80 -5.33
N ILE A 104 3.71 -9.88 -5.59
CA ILE A 104 2.82 -9.96 -6.76
C ILE A 104 3.56 -9.32 -7.94
N ALA A 105 3.96 -10.14 -8.91
CA ALA A 105 4.72 -9.70 -10.09
C ALA A 105 3.93 -9.82 -11.39
N ASP A 106 2.86 -10.59 -11.39
CA ASP A 106 2.05 -10.97 -12.56
C ASP A 106 0.82 -10.07 -12.79
N ASP A 107 0.63 -9.03 -11.96
CA ASP A 107 -0.47 -8.08 -12.11
C ASP A 107 0.08 -6.66 -12.38
N PRO A 108 -0.36 -5.97 -13.44
CA PRO A 108 0.20 -4.68 -13.85
C PRO A 108 -0.12 -3.52 -12.90
N VAL A 109 -1.09 -3.68 -12.01
CA VAL A 109 -1.47 -2.67 -11.02
C VAL A 109 -0.74 -2.91 -9.70
N ALA A 110 -0.67 -4.16 -9.26
CA ALA A 110 -0.04 -4.51 -7.99
C ALA A 110 1.48 -4.59 -8.12
N SER A 111 2.04 -5.01 -9.26
CA SER A 111 3.47 -5.16 -9.43
C SER A 111 4.21 -3.83 -9.23
N HIS A 112 5.18 -3.82 -8.33
CA HIS A 112 6.04 -2.68 -8.08
C HIS A 112 7.44 -3.15 -7.73
N PRO A 113 8.52 -2.67 -8.40
CA PRO A 113 9.86 -3.19 -8.25
C PRO A 113 10.43 -3.05 -6.84
N PHE A 114 10.02 -2.07 -6.05
CA PHE A 114 10.40 -1.94 -4.64
C PHE A 114 9.32 -2.46 -3.70
N PHE A 115 8.09 -1.90 -3.74
CA PHE A 115 7.04 -2.28 -2.79
C PHE A 115 6.55 -3.72 -2.94
N GLY A 116 6.71 -4.31 -4.13
CA GLY A 116 6.41 -5.72 -4.39
C GLY A 116 7.57 -6.66 -4.02
N ASP A 117 8.79 -6.16 -3.90
CA ASP A 117 9.97 -6.98 -3.59
C ASP A 117 10.18 -7.11 -2.08
N GLU A 118 9.96 -8.32 -1.55
CA GLU A 118 10.11 -8.60 -0.13
C GLU A 118 11.54 -8.31 0.36
N SER A 119 12.55 -8.68 -0.43
CA SER A 119 13.96 -8.53 -0.03
C SER A 119 14.36 -7.06 0.04
N ALA A 120 13.94 -6.25 -0.94
CA ALA A 120 14.20 -4.83 -0.98
C ALA A 120 13.51 -4.10 0.18
N VAL A 121 12.23 -4.39 0.42
CA VAL A 121 11.46 -3.83 1.55
C VAL A 121 12.09 -4.23 2.87
N LEU A 122 12.37 -5.52 3.09
CA LEU A 122 12.99 -6.02 4.32
C LEU A 122 14.36 -5.38 4.57
N SER A 123 15.19 -5.25 3.54
CA SER A 123 16.51 -4.61 3.66
C SER A 123 16.37 -3.16 4.13
N SER A 124 15.43 -2.41 3.54
CA SER A 124 15.16 -1.02 3.91
C SER A 124 14.65 -0.88 5.34
N LEU A 125 13.65 -1.69 5.74
CA LEU A 125 13.03 -1.60 7.07
C LEU A 125 13.98 -2.05 8.18
N ARG A 126 14.79 -3.11 7.94
CA ARG A 126 15.77 -3.63 8.93
C ARG A 126 16.87 -2.64 9.29
N ALA A 127 17.17 -1.70 8.41
CA ALA A 127 18.15 -0.64 8.66
C ALA A 127 17.62 0.45 9.60
N MET A 128 16.32 0.48 9.90
CA MET A 128 15.67 1.49 10.72
C MET A 128 15.61 1.09 12.19
N ALA A 129 15.70 2.08 13.10
CA ALA A 129 15.72 1.85 14.54
C ALA A 129 14.44 1.17 15.03
N GLY A 130 13.28 1.59 14.53
CA GLY A 130 11.97 1.04 14.90
C GLY A 130 11.70 -0.39 14.46
N TRP A 131 12.58 -0.99 13.64
CA TRP A 131 12.42 -2.37 13.17
C TRP A 131 12.27 -3.40 14.28
N ARG A 132 13.06 -3.26 15.36
CA ARG A 132 13.05 -4.20 16.50
C ARG A 132 11.74 -4.18 17.26
N ASP A 133 11.08 -3.03 17.27
CA ASP A 133 9.80 -2.81 17.96
C ASP A 133 8.60 -3.16 17.07
N GLY A 134 8.84 -3.50 15.79
CA GLY A 134 7.79 -3.79 14.82
C GLY A 134 6.98 -2.56 14.42
N PHE A 135 7.50 -1.36 14.67
CA PHE A 135 6.85 -0.10 14.36
C PHE A 135 7.88 0.93 13.85
N ILE A 136 7.63 1.50 12.69
CA ILE A 136 8.52 2.46 12.04
C ILE A 136 7.75 3.72 11.68
N ASP A 137 8.26 4.87 12.10
CA ASP A 137 7.81 6.17 11.62
C ASP A 137 8.68 6.62 10.44
N LEU A 138 8.06 6.82 9.28
CA LEU A 138 8.77 7.39 8.13
C LEU A 138 8.88 8.91 8.24
N ASP A 139 9.92 9.48 7.59
CA ASP A 139 10.03 10.93 7.43
C ASP A 139 8.81 11.46 6.67
N PRO A 140 7.96 12.29 7.28
CA PRO A 140 6.72 12.75 6.65
C PRO A 140 6.96 13.65 5.44
N LYS A 141 8.15 14.23 5.31
CA LYS A 141 8.53 15.11 4.18
C LYS A 141 9.15 14.31 3.03
N ARG A 142 9.82 13.20 3.35
CA ARG A 142 10.51 12.35 2.37
C ARG A 142 10.41 10.87 2.76
N PRO A 143 9.21 10.28 2.77
CA PRO A 143 9.01 8.91 3.26
C PRO A 143 9.67 7.86 2.38
N VAL A 144 9.97 8.20 1.12
CA VAL A 144 10.58 7.30 0.15
C VAL A 144 11.89 7.84 -0.39
N GLU A 145 12.83 6.95 -0.62
CA GLU A 145 14.01 7.22 -1.43
C GLU A 145 13.70 6.91 -2.90
N ARG A 146 14.18 7.79 -3.77
CA ARG A 146 14.14 7.58 -5.22
C ARG A 146 15.57 7.50 -5.71
N ASP A 147 15.82 6.67 -6.73
CA ASP A 147 17.15 6.59 -7.28
C ASP A 147 17.59 7.98 -7.82
N ALA A 148 18.88 8.30 -7.62
CA ALA A 148 19.44 9.60 -8.02
C ALA A 148 19.37 9.81 -9.54
N PHE A 149 19.31 8.75 -10.29
CA PHE A 149 19.17 8.75 -11.73
C PHE A 149 17.82 9.29 -12.18
N TRP A 150 16.80 9.14 -11.34
CA TRP A 150 15.47 9.68 -11.62
C TRP A 150 15.41 11.21 -11.53
N CYS A 151 16.14 11.81 -10.59
CA CYS A 151 16.19 13.28 -10.49
C CYS A 151 16.82 13.91 -11.73
N GLU A 152 17.78 13.26 -12.35
CA GLU A 152 18.33 13.67 -13.65
C GLU A 152 17.39 13.40 -14.81
N ALA A 153 16.65 12.30 -14.75
CA ALA A 153 15.71 11.92 -15.79
C ALA A 153 14.48 12.83 -15.89
N THR A 154 14.04 13.46 -14.81
CA THR A 154 13.03 14.52 -14.86
C THR A 154 13.54 15.76 -15.62
N ARG A 155 14.86 15.94 -15.73
CA ARG A 155 15.48 17.00 -16.56
C ARG A 155 15.73 16.56 -17.99
N SER A 156 15.98 15.26 -18.22
CA SER A 156 16.43 14.71 -19.51
C SER A 156 15.50 13.67 -20.14
N GLY A 157 14.43 13.27 -19.48
CA GLY A 157 13.50 12.26 -19.97
C GLY A 157 14.02 10.82 -19.93
N ARG A 158 15.07 10.51 -19.16
CA ARG A 158 15.76 9.21 -19.15
C ARG A 158 15.87 8.56 -17.78
N GLY A 159 14.83 8.17 -17.13
CA GLY A 159 14.96 7.42 -15.90
C GLY A 159 13.63 6.87 -15.40
N SER A 160 13.66 5.92 -14.50
CA SER A 160 12.47 5.23 -14.05
C SER A 160 11.71 5.98 -12.97
N GLY A 161 12.36 6.79 -12.17
CA GLY A 161 11.77 7.49 -11.03
C GLY A 161 11.22 6.57 -9.96
N LEU A 162 11.64 5.33 -9.98
CA LEU A 162 11.11 4.30 -9.13
C LEU A 162 11.59 4.49 -7.70
N VAL A 163 10.70 4.21 -6.76
CA VAL A 163 11.05 4.13 -5.35
C VAL A 163 12.03 2.99 -5.15
N CYS A 164 13.16 3.26 -4.48
CA CYS A 164 14.22 2.30 -4.20
C CYS A 164 14.47 2.10 -2.70
N GLY A 165 13.80 2.88 -1.82
CA GLY A 165 13.97 2.77 -0.40
C GLY A 165 12.91 3.53 0.39
N LEU A 166 12.95 3.35 1.71
CA LEU A 166 12.15 4.09 2.69
C LEU A 166 13.09 4.89 3.60
N ARG A 167 12.61 5.99 4.15
CA ARG A 167 13.36 6.84 5.10
C ARG A 167 12.64 6.94 6.42
N GLU A 168 13.35 6.61 7.49
CA GLU A 168 12.88 6.80 8.85
C GLU A 168 12.86 8.29 9.22
N GLY A 169 11.82 8.73 9.92
CA GLY A 169 11.75 10.04 10.54
C GLY A 169 12.78 10.14 11.68
N ARG A 170 13.41 11.29 11.81
CA ARG A 170 14.24 11.54 12.98
C ARG A 170 13.33 11.75 14.18
N SER A 171 13.53 10.94 15.22
CA SER A 171 12.94 11.24 16.54
C SER A 171 13.48 12.59 17.01
N CYS A 172 12.60 13.54 17.29
CA CYS A 172 12.94 14.79 17.97
C CYS A 172 13.14 14.52 19.45
#